data_8b837a46e018b5635467f869afccfde8
#
_entry.id   8b837a46e018b5635467f869afccfde8
#
_cell.length_a   1.000
_cell.length_b   1.000
_cell.length_c   1.000
_cell.angle_alpha   90.00
_cell.angle_beta   90.00
_cell.angle_gamma   90.00
#
_symmetry.space_group_name_H-M   'P 1'
#
loop_
_entity.id
_entity.type
_entity.pdbx_description
1 polymer ?
#
loop_
_entity_poly.entity_id
_entity_poly.type
_entity_poly.pdbx_seq_one_letter_code
_entity_poly.pdbx_strand_id
1 'polypeptide(L)' 'MAEEHITMSQRELDRVGVIRQVADKRLRQRDSARQLGLSARQIKRLVQRYRAEERLRKR' A
#
# COMPACT_ATOMS: atom_id res chain seq x y z
N MET A 1 -9.64 -26.10 6.01
CA MET A 1 -9.53 -25.56 5.77
C MET A 1 -9.70 -24.46 5.67
N ALA A 2 -9.86 -23.94 5.85
CA ALA A 2 -10.17 -22.93 5.61
C ALA A 2 -9.49 -21.97 5.24
N GLU A 3 -9.03 -21.81 5.26
CA GLU A 3 -8.48 -21.04 5.01
C GLU A 3 -8.24 -20.57 4.11
N GLU A 4 -8.47 -20.84 3.61
CA GLU A 4 -8.24 -20.54 2.63
C GLU A 4 -8.65 -19.47 2.14
N HIS A 5 -9.35 -19.01 2.33
CA HIS A 5 -9.76 -17.91 1.74
C HIS A 5 -9.09 -16.74 2.18
N ILE A 6 -7.98 -16.83 2.64
CA ILE A 6 -7.28 -15.69 2.94
C ILE A 6 -6.92 -15.00 1.72
N THR A 7 -7.36 -13.82 1.60
CA THR A 7 -7.23 -13.11 0.38
C THR A 7 -5.92 -12.38 0.25
N MET A 8 -5.24 -12.06 1.34
CA MET A 8 -4.00 -11.33 1.25
C MET A 8 -2.90 -12.05 1.97
N SER A 9 -1.74 -12.11 1.35
CA SER A 9 -0.58 -12.67 2.00
C SER A 9 -0.01 -11.65 2.98
N GLN A 10 0.84 -12.12 3.85
CA GLN A 10 1.53 -11.25 4.80
C GLN A 10 2.24 -10.12 4.07
N ARG A 11 2.86 -10.44 2.96
CA ARG A 11 3.60 -9.47 2.17
C ARG A 11 2.68 -8.38 1.62
N GLU A 12 1.50 -8.76 1.21
CA GLU A 12 0.55 -7.77 0.70
C GLU A 12 0.03 -6.87 1.79
N LEU A 13 -0.19 -7.42 2.97
CA LEU A 13 -0.61 -6.61 4.10
C LEU A 13 0.46 -5.60 4.49
N ASP A 14 1.71 -6.02 4.45
CA ASP A 14 2.81 -5.12 4.74
C ASP A 14 2.86 -4.00 3.72
N ARG A 15 2.64 -4.34 2.47
CA ARG A 15 2.66 -3.36 1.40
C ARG A 15 1.57 -2.32 1.61
N VAL A 16 0.38 -2.76 1.93
CA VAL A 16 -0.74 -1.85 2.16
C VAL A 16 -0.43 -0.92 3.33
N GLY A 17 0.14 -1.45 4.40
CA GLY A 17 0.50 -0.65 5.54
C GLY A 17 1.51 0.43 5.20
N VAL A 18 2.52 0.08 4.40
CA VAL A 18 3.54 1.03 4.00
C VAL A 18 2.94 2.10 3.08
N ILE A 19 2.11 1.68 2.13
CA ILE A 19 1.48 2.63 1.22
C ILE A 19 0.58 3.61 1.99
N ARG A 20 -0.11 3.11 2.99
CA ARG A 20 -0.94 3.96 3.82
C ARG A 20 -0.11 5.04 4.51
N GLN A 21 1.05 4.66 5.03
CA GLN A 21 1.92 5.61 5.69
C GLN A 21 2.41 6.67 4.71
N VAL A 22 2.69 6.27 3.48
CA VAL A 22 3.09 7.24 2.47
C VAL A 22 1.95 8.18 2.15
N ALA A 23 0.75 7.66 2.03
CA ALA A 23 -0.42 8.48 1.73
C ALA A 23 -0.68 9.48 2.86
N ASP A 24 -0.40 9.09 4.10
CA ASP A 24 -0.57 9.95 5.26
C ASP A 24 0.63 10.87 5.48
N LYS A 25 1.61 10.81 4.59
CA LYS A 25 2.82 11.63 4.65
C LYS A 25 3.67 11.34 5.88
N ARG A 26 3.54 10.14 6.41
CA ARG A 26 4.36 9.70 7.54
C ARG A 26 5.63 9.02 7.05
N LEU A 27 5.63 8.56 5.82
CA LEU A 27 6.75 7.86 5.24
C LEU A 27 6.99 8.42 3.86
N ARG A 28 8.25 8.61 3.51
CA ARG A 28 8.59 9.16 2.21
C ARG A 28 8.51 8.07 1.15
N GLN A 29 8.20 8.49 -0.08
CA GLN A 29 8.13 7.54 -1.18
C GLN A 29 9.44 6.80 -1.35
N ARG A 30 10.54 7.50 -1.20
CA ARG A 30 11.85 6.90 -1.35
C ARG A 30 12.06 5.78 -0.32
N ASP A 31 11.71 6.05 0.92
CA ASP A 31 11.89 5.06 1.97
C ASP A 31 10.98 3.87 1.78
N SER A 32 9.74 4.12 1.36
CA SER A 32 8.81 3.03 1.12
C SER A 32 9.26 2.17 -0.05
N ALA A 33 9.80 2.80 -1.09
CA ALA A 33 10.30 2.06 -2.23
C ALA A 33 11.41 1.11 -1.80
N ARG A 34 12.27 1.57 -0.91
CA ARG A 34 13.33 0.75 -0.39
C ARG A 34 12.80 -0.43 0.40
N GLN A 35 11.86 -0.16 1.28
CA GLN A 35 11.30 -1.21 2.13
C GLN A 35 10.59 -2.28 1.31
N LEU A 36 9.90 -1.87 0.27
CA LEU A 36 9.12 -2.80 -0.53
C LEU A 36 9.88 -3.35 -1.74
N GLY A 37 11.06 -2.83 -2.01
CA GLY A 37 11.82 -3.26 -3.17
C GLY A 37 11.20 -2.82 -4.46
N LEU A 38 10.53 -1.69 -4.46
CA LEU A 38 9.85 -1.16 -5.64
C LEU A 38 10.50 0.16 -6.03
N SER A 39 10.18 0.62 -7.23
CA SER A 39 10.66 1.92 -7.66
C SER A 39 9.76 3.01 -7.12
N ALA A 40 10.29 4.23 -7.07
CA ALA A 40 9.51 5.36 -6.59
C ALA A 40 8.27 5.58 -7.47
N ARG A 41 8.41 5.30 -8.75
CA ARG A 41 7.31 5.43 -9.69
C ARG A 41 6.17 4.48 -9.33
N GLN A 42 6.51 3.25 -8.98
CA GLN A 42 5.52 2.28 -8.58
C GLN A 42 4.84 2.68 -7.28
N ILE A 43 5.61 3.20 -6.34
CA ILE A 43 5.06 3.66 -5.08
C ILE A 43 4.06 4.78 -5.33
N LYS A 44 4.41 5.71 -6.19
CA LYS A 44 3.51 6.81 -6.51
C LYS A 44 2.19 6.30 -7.08
N ARG A 45 2.27 5.31 -7.94
CA ARG A 45 1.08 4.71 -8.53
C ARG A 45 0.21 4.06 -7.47
N LEU A 46 0.84 3.30 -6.59
CA LEU A 46 0.12 2.61 -5.54
C LEU A 46 -0.56 3.59 -4.59
N VAL A 47 0.12 4.68 -4.29
CA VAL A 47 -0.45 5.70 -3.41
C VAL A 47 -1.66 6.35 -4.07
N GLN A 48 -1.57 6.66 -5.34
CA GLN A 48 -2.69 7.25 -6.05
C GLN A 48 -3.88 6.32 -6.05
N ARG A 49 -3.64 5.05 -6.26
CA ARG A 49 -4.69 4.07 -6.26
C ARG A 49 -5.32 3.94 -4.88
N TYR A 50 -4.49 3.92 -3.86
CA TYR A 50 -4.97 3.83 -2.50
C TYR A 50 -5.87 5.01 -2.16
N ARG A 51 -5.44 6.22 -2.54
CA ARG A 51 -6.23 7.41 -2.27
C ARG A 51 -7.56 7.40 -3.00
N ALA A 52 -7.57 6.90 -4.20
CA ALA A 52 -8.79 6.82 -4.98
C ALA A 52 -9.79 5.89 -4.31
N GLU A 53 -9.31 4.75 -3.82
CA GLU A 53 -10.16 3.81 -3.13
C GLU A 53 -10.67 4.37 -1.82
N GLU A 54 -9.82 5.10 -1.12
CA GLU A 54 -10.22 5.74 0.13
C GLU A 54 -11.33 6.74 -0.12
N ARG A 55 -11.19 7.50 -1.18
CA ARG A 55 -12.18 8.50 -1.52
C ARG A 55 -13.54 7.87 -1.79
N LEU A 56 -13.53 6.74 -2.47
CA LEU A 56 -14.78 6.04 -2.77
C LEU A 56 -15.41 5.49 -1.51
N ARG A 57 -14.58 5.05 -0.59
CA ARG A 57 -15.10 4.48 0.65
C ARG A 57 -15.76 5.50 1.54
N LYS A 58 -15.25 6.70 1.51
CA LYS A 58 -15.75 7.72 2.42
C LYS A 58 -17.03 8.39 1.97
N ARG A 59 -17.56 7.96 0.87
CA ARG A 59 -18.82 8.56 0.39
C ARG A 59 -20.05 8.06 1.14
#